data_34ef047a05c339685652bc6d451c97cc
#
_entry.id   34ef047a05c339685652bc6d451c97cc
#
_cell.length_a   1.000
_cell.length_b   1.000
_cell.length_c   1.000
_cell.angle_alpha   90.00
_cell.angle_beta   90.00
_cell.angle_gamma   90.00
#
_symmetry.space_group_name_H-M   'P 1'
#
loop_
_entity.id
_entity.type
_entity.pdbx_description
1 polymer ?
#
loop_
_entity_poly.entity_id
_entity_poly.type
_entity_poly.pdbx_seq_one_letter_code
_entity_poly.pdbx_strand_id
1 'polypeptide(L)'
;MRVLFVSVNRESVPYPVAPLGVAYVAGAARSDGHEVRLLDLCFSESTEADVGRVVQEFAPELIGVSIRNVDNLTYPASVSYLDEIRTAVRSLRCHSKAPIVAGGPGFSIFPERLLAALALEYGVIGEGEETFCALAWCLQGRH
;
A
#
# COMPACT_ATOMS: atom_id res chain seq x y z
N MET A 1 2.69 0.89 17.22
CA MET A 1 3.48 0.05 16.28
C MET A 1 4.09 0.90 15.18
N ARG A 2 5.11 0.36 14.51
CA ARG A 2 5.69 0.98 13.30
C ARG A 2 4.88 0.54 12.07
N VAL A 3 4.26 1.49 11.40
CA VAL A 3 3.42 1.27 10.21
C VAL A 3 4.09 1.87 8.98
N LEU A 4 4.40 1.04 8.00
CA LEU A 4 4.90 1.48 6.71
C LEU A 4 3.75 1.53 5.70
N PHE A 5 3.47 2.69 5.17
CA PHE A 5 2.59 2.82 4.02
C PHE A 5 3.40 2.86 2.72
N VAL A 6 2.92 2.16 1.70
CA VAL A 6 3.54 2.11 0.38
C VAL A 6 2.51 2.47 -0.68
N SER A 7 2.77 3.56 -1.40
CA SER A 7 2.06 3.92 -2.63
C SER A 7 2.70 3.17 -3.80
N VAL A 8 1.98 2.23 -4.39
CA VAL A 8 2.51 1.39 -5.47
C VAL A 8 2.26 1.97 -6.87
N ASN A 9 1.60 3.12 -6.96
CA ASN A 9 1.35 3.77 -8.24
C ASN A 9 2.64 4.33 -8.83
N ARG A 10 2.97 3.96 -10.05
CA ARG A 10 4.14 4.42 -10.80
C ARG A 10 3.80 5.28 -12.01
N GLU A 11 2.51 5.53 -12.25
CA GLU A 11 2.06 6.36 -13.36
C GLU A 11 2.48 7.82 -13.14
N SER A 12 3.25 8.34 -14.09
CA SER A 12 3.77 9.71 -14.05
C SER A 12 3.27 10.59 -15.21
N VAL A 13 2.43 10.03 -16.08
CA VAL A 13 1.92 10.73 -17.27
C VAL A 13 0.44 11.10 -17.05
N PRO A 14 0.00 12.35 -17.35
CA PRO A 14 0.83 13.49 -17.82
C PRO A 14 1.69 14.11 -16.72
N TYR A 15 1.37 13.88 -15.45
CA TYR A 15 2.11 14.36 -14.28
C TYR A 15 2.05 13.35 -13.14
N PRO A 16 3.12 13.21 -12.33
CA PRO A 16 3.07 12.46 -11.09
C PRO A 16 1.98 13.01 -10.17
N VAL A 17 1.19 12.15 -9.56
CA VAL A 17 0.12 12.55 -8.66
C VAL A 17 0.47 12.19 -7.23
N ALA A 18 0.42 13.18 -6.34
CA ALA A 18 0.64 12.97 -4.92
C ALA A 18 -0.32 11.91 -4.35
N PRO A 19 0.16 10.96 -3.54
CA PRO A 19 -0.65 9.86 -3.02
C PRO A 19 -1.50 10.32 -1.82
N LEU A 20 -2.43 11.25 -2.04
CA LEU A 20 -3.22 11.92 -1.00
C LEU A 20 -4.01 10.93 -0.14
N GLY A 21 -4.69 9.95 -0.74
CA GLY A 21 -5.49 8.99 0.01
C GLY A 21 -4.68 8.25 1.07
N VAL A 22 -3.51 7.71 0.70
CA VAL A 22 -2.65 7.04 1.68
C VAL A 22 -2.02 8.02 2.67
N ALA A 23 -1.78 9.27 2.28
CA ALA A 23 -1.29 10.30 3.18
C ALA A 23 -2.31 10.63 4.30
N TYR A 24 -3.60 10.66 3.97
CA TYR A 24 -4.68 10.82 4.96
C TYR A 24 -4.73 9.63 5.94
N VAL A 25 -4.70 8.40 5.45
CA VAL A 25 -4.67 7.20 6.30
C VAL A 25 -3.40 7.18 7.17
N ALA A 26 -2.26 7.56 6.61
CA ALA A 26 -1.01 7.68 7.34
C ALA A 26 -1.08 8.77 8.45
N GLY A 27 -1.75 9.88 8.16
CA GLY A 27 -2.02 10.95 9.14
C GLY A 27 -2.92 10.46 10.28
N ALA A 28 -4.01 9.74 9.97
CA ALA A 28 -4.89 9.13 10.95
C ALA A 28 -4.14 8.12 11.84
N ALA A 29 -3.38 7.21 11.25
CA ALA A 29 -2.57 6.25 12.00
C ALA A 29 -1.55 6.92 12.93
N ARG A 30 -0.92 8.02 12.47
CA ARG A 30 -0.02 8.81 13.33
C ARG A 30 -0.76 9.45 14.50
N SER A 31 -1.93 10.02 14.26
CA SER A 31 -2.77 10.63 15.28
C SER A 31 -3.27 9.60 16.30
N ASP A 32 -3.42 8.34 15.87
CA ASP A 32 -3.80 7.20 16.68
C ASP A 32 -2.62 6.58 17.47
N GLY A 33 -1.44 7.21 17.43
CA GLY A 33 -0.27 6.85 18.23
C GLY A 33 0.68 5.85 17.57
N HIS A 34 0.56 5.62 16.27
CA HIS A 34 1.51 4.78 15.53
C HIS A 34 2.71 5.61 15.03
N GLU A 35 3.88 4.98 14.96
CA GLU A 35 5.02 5.52 14.23
C GLU A 35 4.85 5.19 12.76
N VAL A 36 4.88 6.21 11.89
CA VAL A 36 4.46 6.05 10.49
C VAL A 36 5.56 6.50 9.53
N ARG A 37 5.84 5.68 8.52
CA ARG A 37 6.59 6.07 7.30
C ARG A 37 5.72 5.87 6.06
N LEU A 38 5.96 6.69 5.05
CA LEU A 38 5.37 6.59 3.73
C LEU A 38 6.48 6.42 2.68
N LEU A 39 6.37 5.38 1.87
CA LEU A 39 7.19 5.15 0.68
C LEU A 39 6.32 5.34 -0.56
N ASP A 40 6.67 6.30 -1.40
CA ASP A 40 6.03 6.50 -2.71
C ASP A 40 6.93 5.92 -3.80
N LEU A 41 6.46 4.86 -4.46
CA LEU A 41 7.19 4.20 -5.53
C LEU A 41 7.11 4.92 -6.89
N CYS A 42 6.36 6.01 -7.00
CA CYS A 42 6.23 6.77 -8.25
C CYS A 42 7.59 7.24 -8.79
N PHE A 43 8.50 7.58 -7.90
CA PHE A 43 9.84 8.07 -8.24
C PHE A 43 10.95 7.03 -8.02
N SER A 44 10.59 5.79 -7.71
CA SER A 44 11.55 4.73 -7.45
C SER A 44 12.21 4.25 -8.76
N GLU A 45 13.52 4.23 -8.81
CA GLU A 45 14.28 3.62 -9.90
C GLU A 45 14.32 2.08 -9.77
N SER A 46 14.31 1.58 -8.53
CA SER A 46 14.29 0.16 -8.20
C SER A 46 13.38 -0.12 -7.01
N THR A 47 12.21 -0.66 -7.28
CA THR A 47 11.26 -1.07 -6.23
C THR A 47 11.91 -1.99 -5.19
N GLU A 48 12.70 -2.96 -5.65
CA GLU A 48 13.39 -3.91 -4.76
C GLU A 48 14.37 -3.23 -3.81
N ALA A 49 15.20 -2.33 -4.34
CA ALA A 49 16.21 -1.62 -3.55
C ALA A 49 15.56 -0.66 -2.54
N ASP A 50 14.56 0.11 -2.97
CA ASP A 50 13.91 1.09 -2.10
C ASP A 50 13.06 0.43 -1.01
N VAL A 51 12.31 -0.61 -1.36
CA VAL A 51 11.55 -1.41 -0.39
C VAL A 51 12.50 -2.07 0.61
N GLY A 52 13.57 -2.74 0.13
CA GLY A 52 14.56 -3.39 0.99
C GLY A 52 15.19 -2.42 1.99
N ARG A 53 15.62 -1.27 1.50
CA ARG A 53 16.22 -0.21 2.33
C ARG A 53 15.24 0.29 3.40
N VAL A 54 14.03 0.67 3.01
CA VAL A 54 13.05 1.24 3.95
C VAL A 54 12.60 0.20 4.97
N VAL A 55 12.36 -1.05 4.56
CA VAL A 55 11.99 -2.13 5.49
C VAL A 55 13.11 -2.43 6.48
N GLN A 56 14.37 -2.48 6.02
CA GLN A 56 15.52 -2.70 6.90
C GLN A 56 15.71 -1.57 7.92
N GLU A 57 15.59 -0.31 7.48
CA GLU A 57 15.78 0.86 8.35
C GLU A 57 14.63 1.03 9.35
N PHE A 58 13.40 0.77 8.93
CA PHE A 58 12.21 1.08 9.72
C PHE A 58 11.68 -0.12 10.51
N ALA A 59 11.96 -1.34 10.06
CA ALA A 59 11.49 -2.59 10.66
C ALA A 59 9.97 -2.55 10.96
N PRO A 60 9.10 -2.41 9.91
CA PRO A 60 7.67 -2.24 10.12
C PRO A 60 7.03 -3.47 10.77
N GLU A 61 6.03 -3.22 11.60
CA GLU A 61 5.19 -4.24 12.26
C GLU A 61 3.86 -4.42 11.53
N LEU A 62 3.49 -3.45 10.69
CA LEU A 62 2.32 -3.49 9.80
C LEU A 62 2.66 -2.71 8.53
N ILE A 63 2.17 -3.19 7.38
CA ILE A 63 2.39 -2.56 6.09
C ILE A 63 1.04 -2.29 5.43
N GLY A 64 0.77 -1.03 5.07
CA GLY A 64 -0.36 -0.63 4.24
C GLY A 64 0.07 -0.43 2.79
N VAL A 65 -0.57 -1.09 1.85
CA VAL A 65 -0.31 -0.94 0.41
C VAL A 65 -1.48 -0.20 -0.24
N SER A 66 -1.20 0.98 -0.78
CA SER A 66 -2.21 1.79 -1.47
C SER A 66 -2.17 1.52 -2.97
N ILE A 67 -3.26 0.95 -3.49
CA ILE A 67 -3.49 0.68 -4.91
C ILE A 67 -4.45 1.74 -5.44
N ARG A 68 -3.90 2.73 -6.15
CA ARG A 68 -4.68 3.82 -6.72
C ARG A 68 -5.40 3.39 -7.99
N ASN A 69 -4.66 2.80 -8.92
CA ASN A 69 -5.15 2.36 -10.22
C ASN A 69 -4.73 0.92 -10.48
N VAL A 70 -5.57 0.16 -11.17
CA VAL A 70 -5.26 -1.21 -11.64
C VAL A 70 -4.87 -1.24 -13.12
N ASP A 71 -5.19 -0.17 -13.84
CA ASP A 71 -4.85 0.05 -15.24
C ASP A 71 -4.80 1.56 -15.57
N ASN A 72 -4.43 1.89 -16.82
CA ASN A 72 -4.37 3.26 -17.30
C ASN A 72 -5.66 3.77 -17.95
N LEU A 73 -6.72 2.94 -18.01
CA LEU A 73 -8.01 3.25 -18.65
C LEU A 73 -7.91 3.76 -20.11
N THR A 74 -6.80 3.50 -20.80
CA THR A 74 -6.57 4.01 -22.15
C THR A 74 -7.17 3.07 -23.18
N TYR A 75 -8.01 3.59 -24.07
CA TYR A 75 -8.54 2.84 -25.20
C TYR A 75 -7.79 3.23 -26.49
N PRO A 76 -7.47 2.28 -27.39
CA PRO A 76 -7.73 0.83 -27.33
C PRO A 76 -6.65 0.03 -26.58
N ALA A 77 -5.57 0.66 -26.13
CA ALA A 77 -4.42 0.00 -25.53
C ALA A 77 -4.40 0.19 -24.00
N SER A 78 -5.26 -0.55 -23.29
CA SER A 78 -5.21 -0.58 -21.82
C SER A 78 -3.94 -1.32 -21.34
N VAL A 79 -3.23 -0.70 -20.39
CA VAL A 79 -2.06 -1.27 -19.72
C VAL A 79 -2.44 -1.61 -18.28
N SER A 80 -2.32 -2.88 -17.90
CA SER A 80 -2.54 -3.33 -16.54
C SER A 80 -1.32 -3.06 -15.67
N TYR A 81 -1.54 -2.53 -14.46
CA TYR A 81 -0.50 -2.30 -13.45
C TYR A 81 -0.35 -3.47 -12.46
N LEU A 82 -1.10 -4.55 -12.67
CA LEU A 82 -1.14 -5.67 -11.72
C LEU A 82 0.23 -6.31 -11.49
N ASP A 83 1.07 -6.40 -12.52
CA ASP A 83 2.41 -7.00 -12.39
C ASP A 83 3.36 -6.10 -11.60
N GLU A 84 3.24 -4.78 -11.73
CA GLU A 84 3.99 -3.83 -10.90
C GLU A 84 3.56 -3.91 -9.43
N ILE A 85 2.26 -3.98 -9.19
CA ILE A 85 1.69 -4.15 -7.84
C ILE A 85 2.17 -5.47 -7.21
N ARG A 86 2.14 -6.57 -7.98
CA ARG A 86 2.66 -7.87 -7.53
C ARG A 86 4.14 -7.80 -7.19
N THR A 87 4.92 -7.11 -8.00
CA THR A 87 6.36 -6.93 -7.77
C THR A 87 6.60 -6.20 -6.45
N ALA A 88 5.88 -5.12 -6.18
CA ALA A 88 5.98 -4.39 -4.92
C ALA A 88 5.61 -5.27 -3.71
N VAL A 89 4.48 -6.00 -3.79
CA VAL A 89 4.05 -6.90 -2.71
C VAL A 89 5.04 -8.04 -2.48
N ARG A 90 5.61 -8.63 -3.54
CA ARG A 90 6.65 -9.66 -3.42
C ARG A 90 7.90 -9.11 -2.74
N SER A 91 8.36 -7.93 -3.14
CA SER A 91 9.50 -7.26 -2.54
C SER A 91 9.27 -7.02 -1.04
N LEU A 92 8.11 -6.51 -0.65
CA LEU A 92 7.75 -6.34 0.76
C LEU A 92 7.82 -7.65 1.54
N ARG A 93 7.30 -8.75 0.99
CA ARG A 93 7.35 -10.07 1.62
C ARG A 93 8.75 -10.68 1.72
N CYS A 94 9.62 -10.39 0.76
CA CYS A 94 11.01 -10.84 0.81
C CYS A 94 11.76 -10.19 1.98
N HIS A 95 11.43 -8.95 2.31
CA HIS A 95 12.15 -8.16 3.31
C HIS A 95 11.44 -8.08 4.68
N SER A 96 10.13 -8.42 4.75
CA SER A 96 9.34 -8.32 5.99
C SER A 96 8.39 -9.49 6.19
N LYS A 97 8.15 -9.85 7.47
CA LYS A 97 7.09 -10.77 7.89
C LYS A 97 5.85 -10.04 8.42
N ALA A 98 5.87 -8.72 8.43
CA ALA A 98 4.73 -7.91 8.88
C ALA A 98 3.49 -8.19 8.03
N PRO A 99 2.29 -8.22 8.61
CA PRO A 99 1.05 -8.28 7.85
C PRO A 99 0.96 -7.16 6.83
N ILE A 100 0.41 -7.47 5.65
CA ILE A 100 0.19 -6.51 4.57
C ILE A 100 -1.30 -6.29 4.39
N VAL A 101 -1.72 -5.04 4.43
CA VAL A 101 -3.10 -4.59 4.24
C VAL A 101 -3.19 -3.82 2.93
N ALA A 102 -4.03 -4.28 1.99
CA ALA A 102 -4.30 -3.54 0.77
C ALA A 102 -5.42 -2.52 0.95
N GLY A 103 -5.34 -1.42 0.25
CA GLY A 103 -6.38 -0.39 0.23
C GLY A 103 -6.24 0.55 -0.95
N GLY A 104 -7.05 1.60 -0.94
CA GLY A 104 -7.06 2.63 -1.98
C GLY A 104 -8.17 2.46 -3.01
N PRO A 105 -8.38 3.49 -3.89
CA PRO A 105 -9.52 3.49 -4.79
C PRO A 105 -9.50 2.35 -5.81
N GLY A 106 -8.35 2.00 -6.37
CA GLY A 106 -8.23 0.87 -7.28
C GLY A 106 -8.49 -0.48 -6.60
N PHE A 107 -8.07 -0.64 -5.34
CA PHE A 107 -8.39 -1.81 -4.54
C PHE A 107 -9.89 -1.93 -4.29
N SER A 108 -10.55 -0.83 -3.96
CA SER A 108 -11.97 -0.81 -3.59
C SER A 108 -12.92 -1.20 -4.74
N ILE A 109 -12.44 -1.16 -6.00
CA ILE A 109 -13.24 -1.58 -7.17
C ILE A 109 -13.28 -3.12 -7.28
N PHE A 110 -12.17 -3.81 -6.98
CA PHE A 110 -12.06 -5.27 -7.14
C PHE A 110 -11.40 -5.93 -5.92
N PRO A 111 -11.90 -5.73 -4.69
CA PRO A 111 -11.18 -6.10 -3.47
C PRO A 111 -10.88 -7.60 -3.39
N GLU A 112 -11.87 -8.45 -3.59
CA GLU A 112 -11.70 -9.91 -3.50
C GLU A 112 -10.72 -10.45 -4.55
N ARG A 113 -10.81 -9.94 -5.79
CA ARG A 113 -9.92 -10.34 -6.87
C ARG A 113 -8.48 -9.92 -6.61
N LEU A 114 -8.28 -8.73 -6.07
CA LEU A 114 -6.94 -8.23 -5.75
C LEU A 114 -6.36 -8.95 -4.53
N LEU A 115 -7.14 -9.22 -3.49
CA LEU A 115 -6.68 -10.05 -2.37
C LEU A 115 -6.20 -11.42 -2.86
N ALA A 116 -7.00 -12.09 -3.70
CA ALA A 116 -6.64 -13.39 -4.27
C ALA A 116 -5.39 -13.29 -5.16
N ALA A 117 -5.34 -12.31 -6.09
CA ALA A 117 -4.24 -12.13 -7.03
C ALA A 117 -2.91 -11.78 -6.37
N LEU A 118 -2.96 -11.10 -5.23
CA LEU A 118 -1.80 -10.67 -4.43
C LEU A 118 -1.52 -11.62 -3.26
N ALA A 119 -2.38 -12.62 -3.05
CA ALA A 119 -2.39 -13.55 -1.92
C ALA A 119 -2.34 -12.80 -0.57
N LEU A 120 -3.12 -11.74 -0.41
CA LEU A 120 -3.23 -10.96 0.82
C LEU A 120 -4.46 -11.40 1.62
N GLU A 121 -4.37 -11.28 2.95
CA GLU A 121 -5.44 -11.64 3.87
C GLU A 121 -6.30 -10.44 4.26
N TYR A 122 -5.72 -9.23 4.23
CA TYR A 122 -6.36 -8.03 4.74
C TYR A 122 -6.52 -6.97 3.67
N GLY A 123 -7.69 -6.32 3.68
CA GLY A 123 -7.97 -5.21 2.80
C GLY A 123 -8.96 -4.23 3.42
N VAL A 124 -8.81 -2.95 3.07
CA VAL A 124 -9.69 -1.86 3.49
C VAL A 124 -10.38 -1.30 2.26
N ILE A 125 -11.71 -1.35 2.24
CA ILE A 125 -12.57 -0.86 1.16
C ILE A 125 -13.08 0.54 1.52
N GLY A 126 -13.04 1.45 0.57
CA GLY A 126 -13.51 2.83 0.76
C GLY A 126 -12.52 3.69 1.56
N GLU A 127 -13.05 4.52 2.43
CA GLU A 127 -12.28 5.40 3.31
C GLU A 127 -11.54 4.58 4.37
N GLY A 128 -10.25 4.81 4.48
CA GLY A 128 -9.35 3.93 5.24
C GLY A 128 -8.97 4.42 6.63
N GLU A 129 -9.26 5.69 6.95
CA GLU A 129 -8.71 6.36 8.14
C GLU A 129 -9.09 5.64 9.44
N GLU A 130 -10.37 5.39 9.64
CA GLU A 130 -10.86 4.71 10.85
C GLU A 130 -10.68 3.19 10.75
N THR A 131 -11.00 2.60 9.59
CA THR A 131 -10.98 1.15 9.40
C THR A 131 -9.55 0.58 9.49
N PHE A 132 -8.55 1.28 8.93
CA PHE A 132 -7.16 0.87 9.05
C PHE A 132 -6.66 0.93 10.49
N CYS A 133 -7.00 2.01 11.23
CA CYS A 133 -6.63 2.14 12.64
C CYS A 133 -7.26 1.04 13.50
N ALA A 134 -8.55 0.76 13.31
CA ALA A 134 -9.22 -0.34 14.00
C ALA A 134 -8.58 -1.71 13.71
N LEU A 135 -8.25 -1.98 12.45
CA LEU A 135 -7.54 -3.20 12.06
C LEU A 135 -6.15 -3.29 12.70
N ALA A 136 -5.41 -2.18 12.72
CA ALA A 136 -4.09 -2.11 13.35
C ALA A 136 -4.15 -2.47 14.86
N TRP A 137 -5.17 -1.98 15.58
CA TRP A 137 -5.40 -2.34 16.98
C TRP A 137 -5.75 -3.82 17.15
N CYS A 138 -6.62 -4.37 16.29
CA CYS A 138 -6.96 -5.79 16.32
C CYS A 138 -5.72 -6.67 16.11
N LEU A 139 -4.86 -6.32 15.16
CA LEU A 139 -3.62 -7.06 14.88
C LEU A 139 -2.59 -6.97 16.01
N GLN A 140 -2.68 -5.93 16.86
CA GLN A 140 -1.88 -5.84 18.09
C GLN A 140 -2.45 -6.65 19.27
N GLY A 141 -3.60 -7.29 19.11
CA GLY A 141 -4.30 -7.97 20.20
C GLY A 141 -4.92 -7.02 21.25
N ARG A 142 -5.15 -5.77 20.88
CA ARG A 142 -5.87 -4.77 21.68
C ARG A 142 -7.30 -4.68 21.15
N HIS A 143 -8.23 -5.19 21.92
CA HIS A 143 -9.68 -5.13 21.65
C HIS A 143 -10.31 -3.93 22.34
#